data_c97633e4351a28496ac078922052ac9e
#
_entry.id   c97633e4351a28496ac078922052ac9e
#
_cell.length_a   1.000
_cell.length_b   1.000
_cell.length_c   1.000
_cell.angle_alpha   90.00
_cell.angle_beta   90.00
_cell.angle_gamma   90.00
#
_symmetry.space_group_name_H-M   'P 1'
#
loop_
_entity.id
_entity.type
_entity.pdbx_description
1 polymer ?
#
loop_
_entity_poly.entity_id
_entity_poly.type
_entity_poly.pdbx_seq_one_letter_code
_entity_poly.pdbx_strand_id
1 'polypeptide(L)'
;GGDCKAGLTIVLEALASVKESGGYRRPVEGAFTRHEEGGLVGAHHLDFGLLSAKEGVVFDGEGPVNRITVAAPSQNVVTANIKGRAAHAGLEPENGISAILIAAEVLGLLPLGRIDFETTSNIGRMEAGLKRNIIPEEAFLDGEIRSRDNAKLDHYSEAFRQVFEKISARHPQAQISLDITNTYQAYDIDGKHPAITAIARACEAIGLTPQMGASGGGSDANVFIEKGIVAVPVGIGVQSFHTTWETANIPLMLQGAQVCEKVIQGV
;
A
#
# COMPACT_ATOMS: atom_id res chain seq x y z
N GLY A 1 -4.11 -7.82 12.36
CA GLY A 1 -4.92 -7.55 13.48
C GLY A 1 -4.78 -6.19 14.08
N GLY A 2 -3.59 -5.70 14.41
CA GLY A 2 -3.35 -4.34 14.90
C GLY A 2 -3.53 -3.31 13.81
N ASP A 3 -3.12 -3.65 12.63
CA ASP A 3 -3.28 -2.92 11.39
C ASP A 3 -4.66 -3.22 10.77
N CYS A 4 -5.64 -2.22 10.72
CA CYS A 4 -5.49 -0.92 11.40
C CYS A 4 -6.51 -0.73 12.54
N LYS A 5 -6.79 -1.76 13.37
CA LYS A 5 -7.68 -1.62 14.55
C LYS A 5 -7.08 -0.71 15.63
N ALA A 6 -5.74 -0.64 15.70
CA ALA A 6 -5.05 0.27 16.60
C ALA A 6 -5.37 1.73 16.23
N GLY A 7 -5.28 2.10 14.96
CA GLY A 7 -5.64 3.43 14.47
C GLY A 7 -7.11 3.78 14.74
N LEU A 8 -8.02 2.85 14.46
CA LEU A 8 -9.43 3.00 14.81
C LEU A 8 -9.63 3.28 16.30
N THR A 9 -8.96 2.52 17.17
CA THR A 9 -9.04 2.70 18.63
C THR A 9 -8.52 4.05 19.07
N ILE A 10 -7.36 4.48 18.52
CA ILE A 10 -6.77 5.80 18.79
C ILE A 10 -7.76 6.93 18.47
N VAL A 11 -8.37 6.90 17.30
CA VAL A 11 -9.32 7.95 16.87
C VAL A 11 -10.58 7.96 17.75
N LEU A 12 -11.16 6.79 18.01
CA LEU A 12 -12.38 6.71 18.83
C LEU A 12 -12.14 7.14 20.27
N GLU A 13 -11.01 6.76 20.87
CA GLU A 13 -10.62 7.18 22.22
C GLU A 13 -10.43 8.70 22.29
N ALA A 14 -9.69 9.28 21.34
CA ALA A 14 -9.47 10.73 21.29
C ALA A 14 -10.78 11.52 21.14
N LEU A 15 -11.70 11.06 20.29
CA LEU A 15 -13.02 11.67 20.11
C LEU A 15 -13.85 11.60 21.39
N ALA A 16 -13.82 10.46 22.09
CA ALA A 16 -14.53 10.28 23.37
C ALA A 16 -13.97 11.22 24.43
N SER A 17 -12.65 11.24 24.63
CA SER A 17 -11.95 12.09 25.59
C SER A 17 -12.23 13.58 25.38
N VAL A 18 -12.11 14.07 24.13
CA VAL A 18 -12.40 15.47 23.79
C VAL A 18 -13.88 15.81 24.06
N LYS A 19 -14.80 14.89 23.79
CA LYS A 19 -16.22 15.09 24.08
C LYS A 19 -16.49 15.18 25.59
N GLU A 20 -15.88 14.31 26.37
CA GLU A 20 -16.05 14.25 27.84
C GLU A 20 -15.43 15.45 28.54
N SER A 21 -14.27 15.93 28.07
CA SER A 21 -13.59 17.09 28.64
C SER A 21 -14.36 18.42 28.47
N GLY A 22 -15.25 18.50 27.48
CA GLY A 22 -16.05 19.69 27.17
C GLY A 22 -15.24 20.92 26.74
N GLY A 23 -13.95 20.75 26.47
CA GLY A 23 -13.04 21.83 26.07
C GLY A 23 -13.24 22.32 24.64
N TYR A 24 -12.49 23.38 24.26
CA TYR A 24 -12.46 23.88 22.88
C TYR A 24 -12.00 22.77 21.92
N ARG A 25 -12.68 22.69 20.78
CA ARG A 25 -12.30 21.80 19.70
C ARG A 25 -12.61 22.44 18.34
N ARG A 26 -11.81 22.10 17.36
CA ARG A 26 -12.13 22.36 15.96
C ARG A 26 -13.30 21.47 15.52
N PRO A 27 -14.06 21.85 14.50
CA PRO A 27 -14.92 20.91 13.80
C PRO A 27 -14.08 19.70 13.30
N VAL A 28 -14.59 18.48 13.55
CA VAL A 28 -13.90 17.23 13.20
C VAL A 28 -14.84 16.34 12.41
N GLU A 29 -14.33 15.76 11.34
CA GLU A 29 -14.98 14.74 10.54
C GLU A 29 -14.19 13.45 10.68
N GLY A 30 -14.83 12.35 11.04
CA GLY A 30 -14.23 11.03 11.12
C GLY A 30 -14.58 10.21 9.88
N ALA A 31 -13.60 9.84 9.07
CA ALA A 31 -13.77 8.93 7.94
C ALA A 31 -13.21 7.56 8.32
N PHE A 32 -14.05 6.54 8.29
CA PHE A 32 -13.68 5.15 8.56
C PHE A 32 -13.92 4.33 7.30
N THR A 33 -12.86 4.03 6.60
CA THR A 33 -12.87 3.27 5.36
C THR A 33 -12.80 1.77 5.65
N ARG A 34 -13.09 0.96 4.66
CA ARG A 34 -12.97 -0.49 4.73
C ARG A 34 -12.11 -1.01 3.60
N HIS A 35 -11.49 -2.18 3.80
CA HIS A 35 -10.77 -2.91 2.78
C HIS A 35 -9.60 -2.07 2.19
N GLU A 36 -8.85 -1.43 3.09
CA GLU A 36 -7.64 -0.67 2.74
C GLU A 36 -6.61 -1.60 2.09
N GLU A 37 -6.30 -2.75 2.72
CA GLU A 37 -5.36 -3.79 2.31
C GLU A 37 -5.68 -4.42 0.94
N GLY A 38 -6.90 -4.27 0.46
CA GLY A 38 -7.35 -4.75 -0.84
C GLY A 38 -7.20 -3.73 -1.97
N GLY A 39 -6.39 -2.69 -1.79
CA GLY A 39 -6.16 -1.63 -2.78
C GLY A 39 -6.98 -0.38 -2.52
N LEU A 40 -7.08 0.06 -1.27
CA LEU A 40 -7.71 1.31 -0.84
C LEU A 40 -9.19 1.42 -1.27
N VAL A 41 -9.90 0.28 -1.33
CA VAL A 41 -11.25 0.19 -1.92
C VAL A 41 -12.21 1.15 -1.25
N GLY A 42 -12.17 1.25 0.10
CA GLY A 42 -13.03 2.15 0.85
C GLY A 42 -12.79 3.61 0.53
N ALA A 43 -11.53 4.02 0.42
CA ALA A 43 -11.16 5.38 0.08
C ALA A 43 -11.57 5.74 -1.36
N HIS A 44 -11.36 4.84 -2.33
CA HIS A 44 -11.77 5.05 -3.71
C HIS A 44 -13.29 5.22 -3.89
N HIS A 45 -14.09 4.61 -3.01
CA HIS A 45 -15.56 4.66 -3.07
C HIS A 45 -16.18 5.63 -2.06
N LEU A 46 -15.36 6.38 -1.30
CA LEU A 46 -15.85 7.38 -0.36
C LEU A 46 -16.50 8.54 -1.14
N ASP A 47 -17.67 8.98 -0.69
CA ASP A 47 -18.27 10.22 -1.17
C ASP A 47 -17.56 11.42 -0.53
N PHE A 48 -16.56 11.95 -1.23
CA PHE A 48 -15.80 13.12 -0.77
C PHE A 48 -16.64 14.40 -0.69
N GLY A 49 -17.85 14.43 -1.27
CA GLY A 49 -18.80 15.51 -1.11
C GLY A 49 -19.36 15.64 0.31
N LEU A 50 -19.24 14.60 1.13
CA LEU A 50 -19.62 14.60 2.53
C LEU A 50 -18.55 15.25 3.44
N LEU A 51 -17.33 15.46 2.93
CA LEU A 51 -16.22 16.02 3.69
C LEU A 51 -16.02 17.50 3.34
N SER A 52 -15.94 18.33 4.36
CA SER A 52 -15.61 19.75 4.24
C SER A 52 -14.16 20.05 4.60
N ALA A 53 -13.51 19.18 5.39
CA ALA A 53 -12.12 19.29 5.78
C ALA A 53 -11.19 19.26 4.55
N LYS A 54 -10.09 20.04 4.61
CA LYS A 54 -9.04 20.08 3.58
C LYS A 54 -7.73 19.47 4.06
N GLU A 55 -7.65 19.17 5.34
CA GLU A 55 -6.51 18.59 6.01
C GLU A 55 -6.97 17.46 6.93
N GLY A 56 -6.17 16.41 7.09
CA GLY A 56 -6.50 15.27 7.93
C GLY A 56 -5.26 14.55 8.46
N VAL A 57 -5.48 13.68 9.42
CA VAL A 57 -4.50 12.74 9.95
C VAL A 57 -4.99 11.33 9.69
N VAL A 58 -4.14 10.48 9.14
CA VAL A 58 -4.43 9.06 8.91
C VAL A 58 -3.67 8.24 9.95
N PHE A 59 -4.39 7.56 10.82
CA PHE A 59 -3.80 6.71 11.84
C PHE A 59 -3.60 5.29 11.29
N ASP A 60 -2.53 5.12 10.48
CA ASP A 60 -2.27 3.88 9.74
C ASP A 60 -0.76 3.66 9.45
N GLY A 61 0.11 4.35 10.17
CA GLY A 61 1.55 4.23 10.01
C GLY A 61 2.17 3.23 11.00
N GLU A 62 3.28 2.60 10.61
CA GLU A 62 4.06 1.75 11.49
C GLU A 62 4.82 2.55 12.55
N GLY A 63 4.87 2.04 13.77
CA GLY A 63 5.65 2.61 14.87
C GLY A 63 4.94 3.70 15.65
N PRO A 64 5.68 4.55 16.39
CA PRO A 64 5.12 5.56 17.27
C PRO A 64 4.51 6.74 16.50
N VAL A 65 3.54 7.42 17.10
CA VAL A 65 2.75 8.51 16.49
C VAL A 65 3.57 9.71 16.00
N ASN A 66 4.74 9.93 16.56
CA ASN A 66 5.66 11.00 16.12
C ASN A 66 6.42 10.67 14.82
N ARG A 67 6.24 9.47 14.25
CA ARG A 67 6.65 9.18 12.87
C ARG A 67 5.57 9.70 11.93
N ILE A 68 5.91 10.79 11.23
CA ILE A 68 5.01 11.52 10.33
C ILE A 68 5.42 11.21 8.90
N THR A 69 4.53 10.60 8.13
CA THR A 69 4.80 10.25 6.73
C THR A 69 4.50 11.43 5.82
N VAL A 70 5.54 12.01 5.23
CA VAL A 70 5.43 13.17 4.33
C VAL A 70 5.42 12.78 2.86
N ALA A 71 5.89 11.58 2.51
CA ALA A 71 5.91 11.10 1.13
C ALA A 71 5.60 9.60 1.06
N ALA A 72 4.86 9.18 0.04
CA ALA A 72 4.54 7.77 -0.22
C ALA A 72 4.56 7.48 -1.73
N PRO A 73 4.77 6.20 -2.13
CA PRO A 73 4.88 5.83 -3.53
C PRO A 73 3.54 5.80 -4.26
N SER A 74 3.60 5.86 -5.60
CA SER A 74 2.59 5.28 -6.50
C SER A 74 2.72 3.76 -6.50
N GLN A 75 1.63 3.07 -6.82
CA GLN A 75 1.60 1.62 -7.02
C GLN A 75 0.94 1.26 -8.34
N ASN A 76 1.60 0.38 -9.09
CA ASN A 76 1.00 -0.37 -10.18
C ASN A 76 0.83 -1.83 -9.76
N VAL A 77 -0.39 -2.34 -9.81
CA VAL A 77 -0.67 -3.77 -9.71
C VAL A 77 -0.36 -4.43 -11.04
N VAL A 78 0.27 -5.58 -10.98
CA VAL A 78 0.69 -6.38 -12.13
C VAL A 78 0.03 -7.74 -12.06
N THR A 79 -0.82 -8.07 -13.04
CA THR A 79 -1.39 -9.41 -13.17
C THR A 79 -1.03 -10.01 -14.52
N ALA A 80 -0.71 -11.30 -14.54
CA ALA A 80 -0.44 -11.98 -15.78
C ALA A 80 -1.04 -13.38 -15.81
N ASN A 81 -1.56 -13.76 -16.97
CA ASN A 81 -2.05 -15.10 -17.23
C ASN A 81 -1.22 -15.72 -18.37
N ILE A 82 -0.78 -16.95 -18.15
CA ILE A 82 -0.02 -17.74 -19.10
C ILE A 82 -0.82 -19.01 -19.38
N LYS A 83 -1.23 -19.21 -20.62
CA LYS A 83 -1.95 -20.41 -21.06
C LYS A 83 -1.12 -21.15 -22.11
N GLY A 84 -0.69 -22.34 -21.72
CA GLY A 84 0.01 -23.28 -22.58
C GLY A 84 -0.94 -24.37 -23.09
N ARG A 85 -0.51 -25.64 -22.96
CA ARG A 85 -1.28 -26.82 -23.37
C ARG A 85 -0.95 -28.01 -22.47
N ALA A 86 -2.00 -28.64 -21.93
CA ALA A 86 -1.85 -29.86 -21.13
C ALA A 86 -1.44 -31.05 -22.01
N ALA A 87 -0.66 -31.96 -21.44
CA ALA A 87 -0.33 -33.26 -22.01
C ALA A 87 0.02 -34.23 -20.88
N HIS A 88 0.04 -35.53 -21.17
CA HIS A 88 0.49 -36.52 -20.21
C HIS A 88 2.02 -36.47 -20.05
N ALA A 89 2.51 -36.11 -18.87
CA ALA A 89 3.93 -35.82 -18.66
C ALA A 89 4.89 -36.99 -18.93
N GLY A 90 4.41 -38.23 -18.87
CA GLY A 90 5.21 -39.43 -19.08
C GLY A 90 4.99 -40.13 -20.42
N LEU A 91 3.91 -39.83 -21.15
CA LEU A 91 3.58 -40.49 -22.42
C LEU A 91 3.91 -39.61 -23.63
N GLU A 92 3.55 -38.34 -23.56
CA GLU A 92 3.63 -37.40 -24.71
C GLU A 92 3.93 -35.96 -24.25
N PRO A 93 4.99 -35.74 -23.43
CA PRO A 93 5.32 -34.41 -22.91
C PRO A 93 5.58 -33.40 -24.03
N GLU A 94 6.04 -33.83 -25.19
CA GLU A 94 6.30 -33.03 -26.40
C GLU A 94 5.03 -32.39 -26.98
N ASN A 95 3.88 -32.92 -26.70
CA ASN A 95 2.59 -32.35 -27.10
C ASN A 95 2.13 -31.24 -26.15
N GLY A 96 2.77 -31.13 -24.98
CA GLY A 96 2.46 -30.11 -23.98
C GLY A 96 3.22 -28.79 -24.17
N ILE A 97 2.68 -27.73 -23.58
CA ILE A 97 3.34 -26.42 -23.43
C ILE A 97 3.21 -26.02 -21.97
N SER A 98 4.33 -26.06 -21.24
CA SER A 98 4.30 -25.85 -19.79
C SER A 98 4.22 -24.36 -19.43
N ALA A 99 3.07 -23.93 -18.88
CA ALA A 99 2.90 -22.59 -18.35
C ALA A 99 3.85 -22.27 -17.17
N ILE A 100 4.22 -23.30 -16.36
CA ILE A 100 5.18 -23.12 -15.26
C ILE A 100 6.57 -22.78 -15.79
N LEU A 101 7.06 -23.44 -16.85
CA LEU A 101 8.36 -23.13 -17.42
C LEU A 101 8.38 -21.72 -18.02
N ILE A 102 7.32 -21.32 -18.70
CA ILE A 102 7.18 -19.97 -19.26
C ILE A 102 7.17 -18.93 -18.12
N ALA A 103 6.39 -19.18 -17.06
CA ALA A 103 6.37 -18.29 -15.88
C ALA A 103 7.75 -18.17 -15.23
N ALA A 104 8.51 -19.26 -15.13
CA ALA A 104 9.87 -19.25 -14.60
C ALA A 104 10.83 -18.40 -15.45
N GLU A 105 10.71 -18.46 -16.80
CA GLU A 105 11.49 -17.60 -17.69
C GLU A 105 11.15 -16.12 -17.49
N VAL A 106 9.85 -15.79 -17.36
CA VAL A 106 9.39 -14.42 -17.03
C VAL A 106 10.03 -13.96 -15.73
N LEU A 107 9.83 -14.70 -14.64
CA LEU A 107 10.32 -14.35 -13.30
C LEU A 107 11.85 -14.17 -13.26
N GLY A 108 12.58 -14.99 -14.04
CA GLY A 108 14.04 -14.89 -14.14
C GLY A 108 14.56 -13.64 -14.85
N LEU A 109 13.70 -12.89 -15.55
CA LEU A 109 14.06 -11.68 -16.28
C LEU A 109 13.48 -10.40 -15.68
N LEU A 110 12.44 -10.50 -14.84
CA LEU A 110 11.86 -9.33 -14.20
C LEU A 110 12.81 -8.70 -13.17
N PRO A 111 12.90 -7.37 -13.11
CA PRO A 111 13.66 -6.66 -12.08
C PRO A 111 12.90 -6.69 -10.75
N LEU A 112 13.00 -7.77 -9.99
CA LEU A 112 12.27 -7.96 -8.73
C LEU A 112 13.10 -7.55 -7.51
N GLY A 113 12.39 -7.19 -6.44
CA GLY A 113 12.94 -6.78 -5.15
C GLY A 113 13.14 -5.27 -5.04
N ARG A 114 14.14 -4.86 -4.24
CA ARG A 114 14.52 -3.44 -4.14
C ARG A 114 15.39 -3.04 -5.30
N ILE A 115 14.86 -2.20 -6.16
CA ILE A 115 15.52 -1.72 -7.36
C ILE A 115 16.45 -0.55 -7.03
N ASP A 116 15.94 0.44 -6.29
CA ASP A 116 16.72 1.56 -5.76
C ASP A 116 16.13 2.04 -4.40
N PHE A 117 16.57 3.21 -3.91
CA PHE A 117 16.17 3.74 -2.60
C PHE A 117 14.67 4.07 -2.48
N GLU A 118 13.96 4.19 -3.60
CA GLU A 118 12.54 4.59 -3.63
C GLU A 118 11.66 3.70 -4.52
N THR A 119 12.27 2.73 -5.23
CA THR A 119 11.58 1.86 -6.19
C THR A 119 11.70 0.39 -5.78
N THR A 120 10.59 -0.31 -5.78
CA THR A 120 10.49 -1.75 -5.51
C THR A 120 9.55 -2.41 -6.49
N SER A 121 9.76 -3.70 -6.73
CA SER A 121 8.79 -4.55 -7.43
C SER A 121 8.75 -5.94 -6.81
N ASN A 122 7.63 -6.60 -6.94
CA ASN A 122 7.44 -7.95 -6.40
C ASN A 122 6.42 -8.72 -7.21
N ILE A 123 6.60 -10.03 -7.31
CA ILE A 123 5.53 -10.98 -7.65
C ILE A 123 5.26 -11.74 -6.35
N GLY A 124 4.17 -11.38 -5.69
CA GLY A 124 3.81 -11.89 -4.36
C GLY A 124 3.03 -13.21 -4.39
N ARG A 125 2.38 -13.52 -5.52
CA ARG A 125 1.56 -14.71 -5.69
C ARG A 125 1.78 -15.35 -7.06
N MET A 126 1.90 -16.67 -7.05
CA MET A 126 1.90 -17.50 -8.25
C MET A 126 1.00 -18.70 -8.04
N GLU A 127 0.09 -18.96 -8.97
CA GLU A 127 -0.73 -20.16 -8.99
C GLU A 127 -0.50 -20.88 -10.32
N ALA A 128 -0.20 -22.18 -10.28
CA ALA A 128 0.07 -22.93 -11.50
C ALA A 128 -0.08 -24.44 -11.32
N GLY A 129 -0.52 -25.11 -12.40
CA GLY A 129 -0.61 -26.55 -12.53
C GLY A 129 -1.69 -27.19 -11.66
N LEU A 130 -2.02 -28.45 -11.97
CA LEU A 130 -3.07 -29.21 -11.28
C LEU A 130 -2.55 -30.49 -10.65
N LYS A 131 -1.74 -31.29 -11.36
CA LYS A 131 -1.24 -32.60 -10.94
C LYS A 131 0.15 -32.85 -11.49
N ARG A 132 0.95 -33.62 -10.74
CA ARG A 132 2.35 -33.94 -11.07
C ARG A 132 2.58 -34.67 -12.40
N ASN A 133 1.57 -35.37 -12.91
CA ASN A 133 1.66 -36.17 -14.14
C ASN A 133 1.00 -35.50 -15.34
N ILE A 134 0.69 -34.19 -15.25
CA ILE A 134 0.12 -33.36 -16.34
C ILE A 134 1.08 -32.21 -16.58
N ILE A 135 1.43 -31.95 -17.85
CA ILE A 135 2.11 -30.71 -18.24
C ILE A 135 1.18 -29.54 -17.86
N PRO A 136 1.62 -28.57 -17.05
CA PRO A 136 0.76 -27.52 -16.54
C PRO A 136 0.33 -26.57 -17.66
N GLU A 137 -0.99 -26.45 -17.88
CA GLU A 137 -1.56 -25.61 -18.92
C GLU A 137 -1.68 -24.16 -18.50
N GLU A 138 -1.86 -23.89 -17.21
CA GLU A 138 -2.12 -22.53 -16.72
C GLU A 138 -1.15 -22.12 -15.64
N ALA A 139 -0.76 -20.83 -15.67
CA ALA A 139 -0.10 -20.13 -14.58
C ALA A 139 -0.63 -18.70 -14.48
N PHE A 140 -0.83 -18.24 -13.24
CA PHE A 140 -1.24 -16.90 -12.89
C PHE A 140 -0.16 -16.26 -12.01
N LEU A 141 0.18 -15.01 -12.30
CA LEU A 141 1.12 -14.20 -11.54
C LEU A 141 0.40 -12.95 -11.05
N ASP A 142 0.65 -12.56 -9.79
CA ASP A 142 0.10 -11.37 -9.18
C ASP A 142 1.20 -10.65 -8.39
N GLY A 143 1.37 -9.37 -8.69
CA GLY A 143 2.46 -8.59 -8.16
C GLY A 143 2.23 -7.09 -8.23
N GLU A 144 3.31 -6.34 -7.98
CA GLU A 144 3.26 -4.89 -7.92
C GLU A 144 4.60 -4.24 -8.30
N ILE A 145 4.51 -2.99 -8.70
CA ILE A 145 5.65 -2.07 -8.86
C ILE A 145 5.31 -0.81 -8.07
N ARG A 146 6.24 -0.36 -7.21
CA ARG A 146 6.08 0.87 -6.42
C ARG A 146 7.24 1.81 -6.65
N SER A 147 6.96 3.10 -6.78
CA SER A 147 7.99 4.14 -6.79
C SER A 147 7.44 5.47 -6.30
N ARG A 148 8.29 6.26 -5.59
CA ARG A 148 7.98 7.66 -5.29
C ARG A 148 8.22 8.59 -6.48
N ASP A 149 8.90 8.10 -7.52
CA ASP A 149 9.12 8.78 -8.79
C ASP A 149 8.25 8.12 -9.88
N ASN A 150 7.27 8.86 -10.40
CA ASN A 150 6.35 8.37 -11.42
C ASN A 150 7.07 8.02 -12.73
N ALA A 151 8.15 8.73 -13.10
CA ALA A 151 8.91 8.41 -14.31
C ALA A 151 9.63 7.06 -14.17
N LYS A 152 10.12 6.74 -12.96
CA LYS A 152 10.65 5.39 -12.66
C LYS A 152 9.57 4.33 -12.66
N LEU A 153 8.39 4.62 -12.08
CA LEU A 153 7.26 3.70 -12.11
C LEU A 153 6.90 3.31 -13.55
N ASP A 154 6.79 4.30 -14.44
CA ASP A 154 6.51 4.10 -15.85
C ASP A 154 7.63 3.32 -16.55
N HIS A 155 8.90 3.67 -16.29
CA HIS A 155 10.07 2.97 -16.84
C HIS A 155 10.07 1.48 -16.47
N TYR A 156 9.84 1.14 -15.21
CA TYR A 156 9.84 -0.27 -14.77
C TYR A 156 8.57 -1.00 -15.20
N SER A 157 7.44 -0.34 -15.31
CA SER A 157 6.23 -0.90 -15.92
C SER A 157 6.49 -1.28 -17.39
N GLU A 158 7.18 -0.42 -18.12
CA GLU A 158 7.58 -0.72 -19.50
C GLU A 158 8.61 -1.85 -19.58
N ALA A 159 9.57 -1.89 -18.65
CA ALA A 159 10.51 -3.01 -18.58
C ALA A 159 9.79 -4.37 -18.36
N PHE A 160 8.74 -4.39 -17.55
CA PHE A 160 7.88 -5.57 -17.39
C PHE A 160 7.21 -5.94 -18.71
N ARG A 161 6.60 -4.99 -19.43
CA ARG A 161 5.97 -5.24 -20.75
C ARG A 161 6.96 -5.86 -21.73
N GLN A 162 8.16 -5.31 -21.81
CA GLN A 162 9.22 -5.80 -22.72
C GLN A 162 9.65 -7.24 -22.38
N VAL A 163 9.71 -7.62 -21.10
CA VAL A 163 9.99 -9.00 -20.70
C VAL A 163 8.88 -9.93 -21.20
N PHE A 164 7.61 -9.56 -20.98
CA PHE A 164 6.47 -10.37 -21.40
C PHE A 164 6.38 -10.48 -22.94
N GLU A 165 6.63 -9.41 -23.67
CA GLU A 165 6.68 -9.42 -25.14
C GLU A 165 7.79 -10.33 -25.66
N LYS A 166 8.99 -10.24 -25.06
CA LYS A 166 10.14 -11.09 -25.40
C LYS A 166 9.83 -12.58 -25.17
N ILE A 167 9.17 -12.91 -24.08
CA ILE A 167 8.80 -14.29 -23.75
C ILE A 167 7.66 -14.77 -24.66
N SER A 168 6.67 -13.94 -24.96
CA SER A 168 5.59 -14.25 -25.91
C SER A 168 6.16 -14.58 -27.30
N ALA A 169 7.14 -13.82 -27.77
CA ALA A 169 7.83 -14.08 -29.04
C ALA A 169 8.58 -15.42 -29.07
N ARG A 170 9.09 -15.88 -27.93
CA ARG A 170 9.78 -17.19 -27.80
C ARG A 170 8.80 -18.36 -27.74
N HIS A 171 7.59 -18.11 -27.23
CA HIS A 171 6.56 -19.12 -27.04
C HIS A 171 5.28 -18.80 -27.85
N PRO A 172 5.34 -18.75 -29.19
CA PRO A 172 4.21 -18.30 -30.03
C PRO A 172 2.99 -19.23 -29.98
N GLN A 173 3.13 -20.41 -29.38
CA GLN A 173 2.04 -21.37 -29.20
C GLN A 173 1.34 -21.21 -27.85
N ALA A 174 1.87 -20.40 -26.94
CA ALA A 174 1.23 -20.05 -25.68
C ALA A 174 0.48 -18.72 -25.81
N GLN A 175 -0.56 -18.56 -24.99
CA GLN A 175 -1.24 -17.28 -24.84
C GLN A 175 -0.73 -16.62 -23.55
N ILE A 176 -0.17 -15.45 -23.66
CA ILE A 176 0.36 -14.70 -22.54
C ILE A 176 -0.31 -13.34 -22.52
N SER A 177 -0.94 -13.00 -21.40
CA SER A 177 -1.52 -11.68 -21.15
C SER A 177 -0.91 -11.04 -19.93
N LEU A 178 -0.68 -9.74 -20.01
CA LEU A 178 -0.19 -8.90 -18.92
C LEU A 178 -1.12 -7.70 -18.77
N ASP A 179 -1.58 -7.46 -17.55
CA ASP A 179 -2.25 -6.23 -17.16
C ASP A 179 -1.42 -5.49 -16.12
N ILE A 180 -1.27 -4.17 -16.30
CA ILE A 180 -0.60 -3.28 -15.34
C ILE A 180 -1.51 -2.09 -15.13
N THR A 181 -2.07 -2.00 -13.92
CA THR A 181 -3.05 -0.98 -13.56
C THR A 181 -2.55 -0.15 -12.39
N ASN A 182 -2.55 1.18 -12.53
CA ASN A 182 -2.24 2.08 -11.43
C ASN A 182 -3.38 2.08 -10.40
N THR A 183 -3.06 1.89 -9.12
CA THR A 183 -4.04 1.88 -8.03
C THR A 183 -4.09 3.20 -7.28
N TYR A 184 -2.97 3.89 -7.11
CA TYR A 184 -2.89 5.21 -6.50
C TYR A 184 -1.59 5.92 -6.88
N GLN A 185 -1.59 7.25 -6.74
CA GLN A 185 -0.47 8.11 -7.09
C GLN A 185 0.44 8.39 -5.89
N ALA A 186 1.72 8.64 -6.18
CA ALA A 186 2.68 9.12 -5.19
C ALA A 186 2.31 10.54 -4.72
N TYR A 187 2.73 10.86 -3.50
CA TYR A 187 2.70 12.22 -3.01
C TYR A 187 4.00 12.58 -2.27
N ASP A 188 4.28 13.88 -2.24
CA ASP A 188 5.32 14.48 -1.42
C ASP A 188 4.77 15.80 -0.86
N ILE A 189 4.58 15.85 0.47
CA ILE A 189 4.01 16.99 1.18
C ILE A 189 5.17 17.82 1.75
N ASP A 190 5.19 19.12 1.45
CA ASP A 190 6.17 20.03 2.07
C ASP A 190 6.10 19.91 3.61
N GLY A 191 7.23 19.64 4.25
CA GLY A 191 7.32 19.53 5.72
C GLY A 191 6.87 20.79 6.49
N LYS A 192 6.70 21.92 5.80
CA LYS A 192 6.13 23.17 6.35
C LYS A 192 4.62 23.28 6.16
N HIS A 193 3.98 22.30 5.51
CA HIS A 193 2.54 22.32 5.30
C HIS A 193 1.79 22.42 6.65
N PRO A 194 0.69 23.19 6.74
CA PRO A 194 -0.07 23.39 7.98
C PRO A 194 -0.49 22.08 8.65
N ALA A 195 -0.93 21.07 7.90
CA ALA A 195 -1.30 19.76 8.45
C ALA A 195 -0.10 19.09 9.16
N ILE A 196 1.10 19.09 8.55
CA ILE A 196 2.30 18.52 9.16
C ILE A 196 2.71 19.34 10.39
N THR A 197 2.69 20.65 10.28
CA THR A 197 3.04 21.56 11.39
C THR A 197 2.10 21.36 12.60
N ALA A 198 0.80 21.16 12.36
CA ALA A 198 -0.17 20.91 13.42
C ALA A 198 0.12 19.58 14.13
N ILE A 199 0.41 18.50 13.39
CA ILE A 199 0.77 17.21 13.97
C ILE A 199 2.09 17.30 14.75
N ALA A 200 3.10 17.99 14.20
CA ALA A 200 4.38 18.19 14.86
C ALA A 200 4.23 18.91 16.21
N ARG A 201 3.45 20.02 16.25
CA ARG A 201 3.14 20.74 17.50
C ARG A 201 2.39 19.86 18.50
N ALA A 202 1.44 19.06 18.04
CA ALA A 202 0.71 18.13 18.88
C ALA A 202 1.63 17.07 19.50
N CYS A 203 2.62 16.57 18.76
CA CYS A 203 3.67 15.68 19.28
C CYS A 203 4.52 16.40 20.36
N GLU A 204 5.00 17.60 20.04
CA GLU A 204 5.82 18.41 20.97
C GLU A 204 5.06 18.73 22.26
N ALA A 205 3.75 19.01 22.19
CA ALA A 205 2.90 19.31 23.35
C ALA A 205 2.81 18.15 24.36
N ILE A 206 3.12 16.93 23.95
CA ILE A 206 3.20 15.75 24.83
C ILE A 206 4.64 15.25 25.03
N GLY A 207 5.64 16.08 24.65
CA GLY A 207 7.07 15.78 24.86
C GLY A 207 7.69 14.84 23.83
N LEU A 208 7.07 14.62 22.69
CA LEU A 208 7.62 13.80 21.60
C LEU A 208 8.30 14.68 20.55
N THR A 209 9.46 14.24 20.07
CA THR A 209 10.16 14.88 18.95
C THR A 209 9.60 14.37 17.62
N PRO A 210 9.02 15.22 16.75
CA PRO A 210 8.52 14.81 15.45
C PRO A 210 9.62 14.23 14.55
N GLN A 211 9.30 13.16 13.81
CA GLN A 211 10.20 12.49 12.87
C GLN A 211 9.49 12.38 11.51
N MET A 212 9.88 13.25 10.59
CA MET A 212 9.34 13.23 9.22
C MET A 212 10.12 12.24 8.36
N GLY A 213 9.40 11.48 7.55
CA GLY A 213 10.01 10.48 6.67
C GLY A 213 9.11 10.06 5.52
N ALA A 214 9.70 9.34 4.56
CA ALA A 214 8.97 8.74 3.46
C ALA A 214 8.56 7.30 3.82
N SER A 215 7.40 6.87 3.32
CA SER A 215 6.93 5.48 3.37
C SER A 215 7.38 4.70 2.12
N GLY A 216 7.53 3.39 2.26
CA GLY A 216 7.63 2.45 1.14
C GLY A 216 6.28 1.89 0.70
N GLY A 217 5.21 2.11 1.48
CA GLY A 217 3.84 1.72 1.19
C GLY A 217 2.92 2.92 1.00
N GLY A 218 1.80 2.71 0.30
CA GLY A 218 0.69 3.65 0.25
C GLY A 218 -0.29 3.41 1.39
N SER A 219 -1.26 4.29 1.50
CA SER A 219 -2.41 4.19 2.42
C SER A 219 -3.58 4.98 1.83
N ASP A 220 -4.71 5.01 2.50
CA ASP A 220 -5.84 5.86 2.11
C ASP A 220 -5.46 7.33 1.91
N ALA A 221 -4.37 7.80 2.56
CA ALA A 221 -3.85 9.15 2.35
C ALA A 221 -3.56 9.46 0.88
N ASN A 222 -3.08 8.50 0.09
CA ASN A 222 -2.82 8.68 -1.34
C ASN A 222 -4.09 9.11 -2.07
N VAL A 223 -5.21 8.43 -1.79
CA VAL A 223 -6.52 8.74 -2.40
C VAL A 223 -7.07 10.08 -1.90
N PHE A 224 -6.98 10.35 -0.59
CA PHE A 224 -7.42 11.64 -0.03
C PHE A 224 -6.67 12.81 -0.64
N ILE A 225 -5.34 12.70 -0.79
CA ILE A 225 -4.50 13.74 -1.39
C ILE A 225 -4.87 13.95 -2.87
N GLU A 226 -5.09 12.88 -3.62
CA GLU A 226 -5.57 12.94 -5.00
C GLU A 226 -6.91 13.69 -5.11
N LYS A 227 -7.78 13.55 -4.11
CA LYS A 227 -9.08 14.25 -4.01
C LYS A 227 -8.98 15.65 -3.39
N GLY A 228 -7.77 16.14 -3.13
CA GLY A 228 -7.52 17.51 -2.65
C GLY A 228 -7.67 17.70 -1.13
N ILE A 229 -7.59 16.62 -0.35
CA ILE A 229 -7.52 16.66 1.11
C ILE A 229 -6.12 16.21 1.53
N VAL A 230 -5.32 17.10 2.11
CA VAL A 230 -3.97 16.77 2.58
C VAL A 230 -4.07 15.91 3.84
N ALA A 231 -4.07 14.60 3.66
CA ALA A 231 -4.13 13.60 4.72
C ALA A 231 -2.72 13.08 5.03
N VAL A 232 -2.30 13.17 6.30
CA VAL A 232 -0.92 12.87 6.72
C VAL A 232 -0.92 11.60 7.57
N PRO A 233 -0.29 10.49 7.13
CA PRO A 233 -0.18 9.28 7.93
C PRO A 233 0.79 9.45 9.09
N VAL A 234 0.40 8.88 10.24
CA VAL A 234 1.20 8.84 11.47
C VAL A 234 1.22 7.44 12.05
N GLY A 235 2.25 7.13 12.83
CA GLY A 235 2.38 5.82 13.48
C GLY A 235 1.27 5.55 14.49
N ILE A 236 0.88 4.28 14.63
CA ILE A 236 -0.21 3.80 15.49
C ILE A 236 0.24 2.91 16.65
N GLY A 237 1.55 2.83 16.91
CA GLY A 237 2.10 1.96 17.94
C GLY A 237 2.14 0.48 17.56
N VAL A 238 1.95 0.15 16.30
CA VAL A 238 2.05 -1.21 15.76
C VAL A 238 3.36 -1.38 15.01
N GLN A 239 3.94 -2.58 15.07
CA GLN A 239 5.18 -2.96 14.39
C GLN A 239 5.00 -4.26 13.65
N SER A 240 5.86 -4.50 12.65
CA SER A 240 5.92 -5.72 11.86
C SER A 240 4.60 -6.01 11.12
N PHE A 241 4.06 -4.99 10.46
CA PHE A 241 2.85 -5.08 9.63
C PHE A 241 2.91 -6.25 8.66
N HIS A 242 1.77 -6.86 8.36
CA HIS A 242 1.61 -7.97 7.41
C HIS A 242 2.41 -9.22 7.75
N THR A 243 2.80 -9.41 9.02
CA THR A 243 3.50 -10.62 9.48
C THR A 243 2.82 -11.28 10.66
N THR A 244 3.21 -12.52 10.95
CA THR A 244 2.78 -13.24 12.18
C THR A 244 3.44 -12.68 13.46
N TRP A 245 4.40 -11.77 13.32
CA TRP A 245 5.11 -11.07 14.39
C TRP A 245 4.54 -9.70 14.68
N GLU A 246 3.41 -9.35 14.07
CA GLU A 246 2.75 -8.08 14.32
C GLU A 246 2.46 -7.90 15.81
N THR A 247 2.86 -6.75 16.35
CA THR A 247 2.64 -6.38 17.75
C THR A 247 2.08 -4.98 17.88
N ALA A 248 1.11 -4.80 18.78
CA ALA A 248 0.58 -3.50 19.16
C ALA A 248 1.09 -3.11 20.56
N ASN A 249 1.66 -1.91 20.67
CA ASN A 249 2.18 -1.36 21.92
C ASN A 249 1.18 -0.37 22.52
N ILE A 250 0.47 -0.77 23.58
CA ILE A 250 -0.58 0.03 24.20
C ILE A 250 -0.09 1.43 24.68
N PRO A 251 1.08 1.58 25.32
CA PRO A 251 1.64 2.89 25.64
C PRO A 251 1.80 3.81 24.42
N LEU A 252 2.27 3.29 23.29
CA LEU A 252 2.40 4.07 22.05
C LEU A 252 1.04 4.43 21.44
N MET A 253 0.06 3.52 21.52
CA MET A 253 -1.33 3.81 21.10
C MET A 253 -1.94 4.94 21.94
N LEU A 254 -1.69 4.94 23.27
CA LEU A 254 -2.14 6.01 24.15
C LEU A 254 -1.53 7.37 23.76
N GLN A 255 -0.24 7.40 23.43
CA GLN A 255 0.39 8.61 22.87
C GLN A 255 -0.27 9.03 21.57
N GLY A 256 -0.67 8.07 20.72
CA GLY A 256 -1.46 8.33 19.50
C GLY A 256 -2.77 9.05 19.80
N ALA A 257 -3.53 8.59 20.78
CA ALA A 257 -4.77 9.23 21.22
C ALA A 257 -4.52 10.66 21.75
N GLN A 258 -3.48 10.84 22.56
CA GLN A 258 -3.11 12.17 23.07
C GLN A 258 -2.72 13.15 21.96
N VAL A 259 -1.95 12.70 20.93
CA VAL A 259 -1.63 13.55 19.76
C VAL A 259 -2.90 13.88 18.98
N CYS A 260 -3.78 12.89 18.77
CA CYS A 260 -5.07 13.12 18.09
C CYS A 260 -5.91 14.17 18.84
N GLU A 261 -6.02 14.08 20.16
CA GLU A 261 -6.67 15.09 21.01
C GLU A 261 -6.08 16.48 20.80
N LYS A 262 -4.75 16.62 20.81
CA LYS A 262 -4.07 17.89 20.63
C LYS A 262 -4.32 18.50 19.27
N VAL A 263 -4.33 17.69 18.20
CA VAL A 263 -4.71 18.13 16.85
C VAL A 263 -6.16 18.64 16.83
N ILE A 264 -7.10 17.92 17.44
CA ILE A 264 -8.51 18.32 17.55
C ILE A 264 -8.65 19.63 18.35
N GLN A 265 -7.89 19.80 19.41
CA GLN A 265 -7.88 21.00 20.25
C GLN A 265 -7.23 22.21 19.56
N GLY A 266 -6.48 21.99 18.47
CA GLY A 266 -5.85 23.06 17.71
C GLY A 266 -4.56 23.61 18.31
N VAL A 267 -3.88 22.78 19.09
CA VAL A 267 -2.58 23.12 19.73
C VAL A 267 -1.46 23.17 18.70
#